data_546133b3be03a42f9d6f26acf1cc6404
#
_entry.id   546133b3be03a42f9d6f26acf1cc6404
#
_cell.length_a   1.000
_cell.length_b   1.000
_cell.length_c   1.000
_cell.angle_alpha   90.00
_cell.angle_beta   90.00
_cell.angle_gamma   90.00
#
_symmetry.space_group_name_H-M   'P 1'
#
loop_
_entity.id
_entity.type
_entity.pdbx_description
1 polymer ?
#
loop_
_entity_poly.entity_id
_entity_poly.type
_entity_poly.pdbx_seq_one_letter_code
_entity_poly.pdbx_strand_id
1 'polypeptide(L)'
;MKHMIIQTQKTVYKVNVDDIYYIQAHPTKAHTVQIVTEEASFNMVQNLSNLENQYGENLMRCHRNCLVNLDKVKSIDFQERILFLGEEGQYAVKYARRRYREIRQKWLKQGD
;
A
#
# COMPACT_ATOMS: atom_id res chain seq x y z
N MET A 1 -16.35 6.80 -4.92
CA MET A 1 -15.07 7.08 -4.25
C MET A 1 -15.05 6.41 -2.91
N LYS A 2 -14.01 5.62 -2.64
CA LYS A 2 -13.94 4.85 -1.41
C LYS A 2 -13.03 5.53 -0.40
N HIS A 3 -13.44 5.53 0.86
CA HIS A 3 -12.68 6.13 1.94
C HIS A 3 -12.31 5.08 2.98
N MET A 4 -11.18 5.31 3.63
CA MET A 4 -10.73 4.50 4.75
C MET A 4 -10.82 5.33 6.02
N ILE A 5 -11.40 4.77 7.07
CA ILE A 5 -11.42 5.40 8.39
C ILE A 5 -10.16 4.95 9.13
N ILE A 6 -9.35 5.91 9.52
CA ILE A 6 -8.10 5.65 10.23
C ILE A 6 -8.23 6.18 11.64
N GLN A 7 -8.27 5.26 12.61
CA GLN A 7 -8.39 5.59 14.03
C GLN A 7 -7.01 5.54 14.67
N THR A 8 -6.49 6.70 15.05
CA THR A 8 -5.27 6.77 15.84
C THR A 8 -5.63 6.92 17.32
N GLN A 9 -4.63 7.08 18.18
CA GLN A 9 -4.91 7.25 19.62
C GLN A 9 -5.67 8.52 19.92
N LYS A 10 -5.54 9.56 19.09
CA LYS A 10 -6.10 10.88 19.39
C LYS A 10 -7.11 11.35 18.36
N THR A 11 -7.13 10.79 17.17
CA THR A 11 -7.85 11.39 16.05
C THR A 11 -8.43 10.31 15.16
N VAL A 12 -9.55 10.63 14.53
CA VAL A 12 -10.15 9.79 13.50
C VAL A 12 -10.02 10.56 12.17
N TYR A 13 -9.43 9.91 11.18
CA TYR A 13 -9.26 10.49 9.84
C TYR A 13 -10.13 9.75 8.85
N LYS A 14 -10.62 10.47 7.87
CA LYS A 14 -11.30 9.89 6.72
C LYS A 14 -10.45 10.18 5.50
N VAL A 15 -9.80 9.16 4.96
CA VAL A 15 -8.82 9.30 3.89
C VAL A 15 -9.34 8.62 2.63
N ASN A 16 -9.20 9.30 1.49
CA ASN A 16 -9.52 8.70 0.20
C ASN A 16 -8.52 7.58 -0.08
N VAL A 17 -9.03 6.38 -0.34
CA VAL A 17 -8.17 5.21 -0.58
C VAL A 17 -7.23 5.44 -1.77
N ASP A 18 -7.68 6.21 -2.77
CA ASP A 18 -6.85 6.51 -3.94
C ASP A 18 -5.62 7.35 -3.59
N ASP A 19 -5.62 8.01 -2.44
CA ASP A 19 -4.47 8.82 -2.00
C ASP A 19 -3.46 7.99 -1.20
N ILE A 20 -3.77 6.75 -0.89
CA ILE A 20 -2.88 5.88 -0.15
C ILE A 20 -1.87 5.26 -1.12
N TYR A 21 -0.58 5.38 -0.79
CA TYR A 21 0.47 4.75 -1.57
C TYR A 21 0.64 3.29 -1.18
N TYR A 22 0.80 3.03 0.11
CA TYR A 22 0.93 1.67 0.62
C TYR A 22 0.62 1.61 2.09
N ILE A 23 0.38 0.39 2.57
CA ILE A 23 0.16 0.09 3.97
C ILE A 23 1.08 -1.06 4.33
N GLN A 24 1.87 -0.91 5.38
CA GLN A 24 2.79 -1.95 5.80
C GLN A 24 2.62 -2.26 7.28
N ALA A 25 2.99 -3.47 7.66
CA ALA A 25 3.07 -3.82 9.07
C ALA A 25 4.09 -2.92 9.74
N HIS A 26 3.75 -2.37 10.90
CA HIS A 26 4.68 -1.50 11.62
C HIS A 26 5.90 -2.32 12.06
N PRO A 27 7.12 -1.80 11.87
CA PRO A 27 8.32 -2.58 12.15
C PRO A 27 8.53 -2.91 13.62
N THR A 28 8.00 -2.09 14.54
CA THR A 28 8.24 -2.26 15.98
C THR A 28 6.98 -2.37 16.83
N LYS A 29 5.84 -1.87 16.35
CA LYS A 29 4.59 -1.89 17.12
C LYS A 29 3.75 -3.10 16.72
N ALA A 30 3.48 -3.98 17.67
CA ALA A 30 2.67 -5.17 17.42
C ALA A 30 1.23 -4.80 17.03
N HIS A 31 0.63 -5.60 16.17
CA HIS A 31 -0.77 -5.46 15.74
C HIS A 31 -1.10 -4.09 15.15
N THR A 32 -0.08 -3.41 14.62
CA THR A 32 -0.20 -2.04 14.11
C THR A 32 0.23 -2.01 12.65
N VAL A 33 -0.47 -1.22 11.85
CA VAL A 33 -0.10 -0.95 10.46
C VAL A 33 0.26 0.52 10.32
N GLN A 34 1.12 0.80 9.35
CA GLN A 34 1.49 2.16 8.97
C GLN A 34 0.90 2.43 7.58
N ILE A 35 0.07 3.47 7.49
CA ILE A 35 -0.61 3.85 6.25
C ILE A 35 0.09 5.09 5.72
N VAL A 36 0.59 5.02 4.49
CA VAL A 36 1.41 6.09 3.91
C VAL A 36 0.68 6.74 2.73
N THR A 37 0.49 8.04 2.84
CA THR A 37 -0.03 8.88 1.76
C THR A 37 1.05 9.87 1.36
N GLU A 38 0.77 10.68 0.32
CA GLU A 38 1.73 11.69 -0.12
C GLU A 38 2.07 12.70 0.98
N GLU A 39 1.06 13.08 1.76
CA GLU A 39 1.20 14.17 2.73
C GLU A 39 1.49 13.71 4.15
N ALA A 40 1.18 12.45 4.47
CA ALA A 40 1.25 12.01 5.85
C ALA A 40 1.36 10.50 5.95
N SER A 41 1.75 10.04 7.13
CA SER A 41 1.64 8.63 7.48
C SER A 41 0.88 8.50 8.79
N PHE A 42 0.16 7.39 8.95
CA PHE A 42 -0.70 7.14 10.09
C PHE A 42 -0.41 5.75 10.64
N ASN A 43 -0.44 5.61 11.94
CA ASN A 43 -0.36 4.31 12.59
C ASN A 43 -1.74 3.95 13.15
N MET A 44 -2.17 2.72 12.89
CA MET A 44 -3.47 2.23 13.33
C MET A 44 -3.36 0.80 13.80
N VAL A 45 -4.02 0.48 14.91
CA VAL A 45 -4.15 -0.92 15.35
C VAL A 45 -5.08 -1.63 14.39
N GLN A 46 -4.52 -2.48 13.56
CA GLN A 46 -5.26 -3.21 12.52
C GLN A 46 -4.33 -4.24 11.91
N ASN A 47 -4.87 -5.22 11.20
CA ASN A 47 -4.06 -6.17 10.46
C ASN A 47 -4.28 -6.03 8.96
N LEU A 48 -3.29 -6.45 8.18
CA LEU A 48 -3.32 -6.30 6.73
C LEU A 48 -4.38 -7.16 6.07
N SER A 49 -4.70 -8.32 6.64
CA SER A 49 -5.71 -9.21 6.06
C SER A 49 -7.09 -8.56 6.09
N ASN A 50 -7.45 -7.88 7.19
CA ASN A 50 -8.72 -7.17 7.25
C ASN A 50 -8.78 -6.05 6.22
N LEU A 51 -7.69 -5.30 6.08
CA LEU A 51 -7.62 -4.20 5.11
C LEU A 51 -7.65 -4.72 3.67
N GLU A 52 -6.99 -5.83 3.41
CA GLU A 52 -7.03 -6.49 2.10
C GLU A 52 -8.46 -6.91 1.75
N ASN A 53 -9.19 -7.47 2.70
CA ASN A 53 -10.59 -7.86 2.48
C ASN A 53 -11.49 -6.67 2.19
N GLN A 54 -11.27 -5.55 2.87
CA GLN A 54 -12.12 -4.36 2.71
C GLN A 54 -11.75 -3.54 1.48
N TYR A 55 -10.47 -3.46 1.15
CA TYR A 55 -9.96 -2.52 0.15
C TYR A 55 -9.17 -3.21 -0.96
N GLY A 56 -9.37 -4.51 -1.15
CA GLY A 56 -8.60 -5.30 -2.12
C GLY A 56 -8.76 -4.87 -3.57
N GLU A 57 -9.81 -4.12 -3.89
CA GLU A 57 -9.98 -3.56 -5.24
C GLU A 57 -8.99 -2.43 -5.52
N ASN A 58 -8.55 -1.74 -4.48
CA ASN A 58 -7.68 -0.56 -4.60
C ASN A 58 -6.27 -0.84 -4.14
N LEU A 59 -6.10 -1.78 -3.21
CA LEU A 59 -4.82 -2.06 -2.56
C LEU A 59 -4.51 -3.55 -2.69
N MET A 60 -3.42 -3.85 -3.38
CA MET A 60 -3.02 -5.21 -3.67
C MET A 60 -1.98 -5.69 -2.68
N ARG A 61 -2.12 -6.94 -2.20
CA ARG A 61 -1.07 -7.55 -1.38
C ARG A 61 0.15 -7.81 -2.24
N CYS A 62 1.22 -7.05 -2.00
CA CYS A 62 2.48 -7.23 -2.74
C CYS A 62 3.51 -8.01 -1.95
N HIS A 63 3.32 -8.11 -0.65
CA HIS A 63 4.21 -8.82 0.26
C HIS A 63 3.38 -9.20 1.48
N ARG A 64 3.82 -10.22 2.23
CA ARG A 64 3.08 -10.60 3.44
C ARG A 64 2.90 -9.44 4.42
N ASN A 65 3.78 -8.45 4.35
CA ASN A 65 3.77 -7.31 5.26
C ASN A 65 3.34 -6.00 4.58
N CYS A 66 2.82 -6.05 3.34
CA CYS A 66 2.54 -4.82 2.61
C CYS A 66 1.38 -4.96 1.63
N LEU A 67 0.51 -3.94 1.63
CA LEU A 67 -0.49 -3.69 0.60
C LEU A 67 -0.03 -2.45 -0.18
N VAL A 68 -0.20 -2.46 -1.50
CA VAL A 68 0.27 -1.37 -2.35
C VAL A 68 -0.83 -0.91 -3.29
N ASN A 69 -0.85 0.39 -3.56
CA ASN A 69 -1.72 0.97 -4.57
C ASN A 69 -0.97 0.98 -5.90
N LEU A 70 -1.35 0.07 -6.80
CA LEU A 70 -0.65 -0.07 -8.09
C LEU A 70 -0.77 1.18 -8.97
N ASP A 71 -1.83 1.96 -8.80
CA ASP A 71 -1.98 3.22 -9.56
C ASP A 71 -0.87 4.21 -9.24
N LYS A 72 -0.22 4.06 -8.10
CA LYS A 72 0.86 4.94 -7.67
C LYS A 72 2.25 4.40 -8.01
N VAL A 73 2.34 3.19 -8.54
CA VAL A 73 3.63 2.59 -8.92
C VAL A 73 4.11 3.21 -10.20
N LYS A 74 5.33 3.75 -10.17
CA LYS A 74 5.97 4.37 -11.32
C LYS A 74 6.88 3.38 -12.05
N SER A 75 7.61 2.56 -11.31
CA SER A 75 8.52 1.59 -11.91
C SER A 75 8.67 0.38 -11.00
N ILE A 76 9.12 -0.72 -11.62
CA ILE A 76 9.36 -1.98 -10.92
C ILE A 76 10.80 -2.37 -11.18
N ASP A 77 11.57 -2.52 -10.10
CA ASP A 77 12.92 -3.08 -10.16
C ASP A 77 12.79 -4.58 -9.89
N PHE A 78 12.86 -5.37 -10.96
CA PHE A 78 12.65 -6.80 -10.80
C PHE A 78 13.88 -7.55 -10.30
N GLN A 79 15.05 -6.93 -10.33
CA GLN A 79 16.26 -7.53 -9.76
C GLN A 79 16.27 -7.41 -8.25
N GLU A 80 15.95 -6.23 -7.75
CA GLU A 80 15.94 -5.96 -6.32
C GLU A 80 14.57 -6.20 -5.69
N ARG A 81 13.54 -6.45 -6.50
CA ARG A 81 12.16 -6.68 -6.08
C ARG A 81 11.60 -5.50 -5.30
N ILE A 82 11.71 -4.33 -5.93
CA ILE A 82 11.23 -3.07 -5.35
C ILE A 82 10.23 -2.42 -6.28
N LEU A 83 9.14 -1.93 -5.70
CA LEU A 83 8.18 -1.08 -6.39
C LEU A 83 8.47 0.36 -5.99
N PHE A 84 8.67 1.23 -6.97
CA PHE A 84 8.86 2.65 -6.71
C PHE A 84 7.56 3.38 -6.98
N LEU A 85 7.11 4.18 -6.01
CA LEU A 85 5.83 4.87 -6.05
C LEU A 85 6.01 6.37 -5.94
N GLY A 86 5.00 7.09 -6.41
CA GLY A 86 5.02 8.56 -6.40
C GLY A 86 5.50 9.11 -7.73
N GLU A 87 5.24 10.38 -7.96
CA GLU A 87 5.56 11.03 -9.24
C GLU A 87 7.05 10.94 -9.58
N GLU A 88 7.90 10.95 -8.56
CA GLU A 88 9.35 10.87 -8.74
C GLU A 88 9.93 9.55 -8.27
N GLY A 89 9.07 8.57 -7.97
CA GLY A 89 9.52 7.28 -7.45
C GLY A 89 10.17 7.38 -6.07
N GLN A 90 9.75 8.36 -5.28
CA GLN A 90 10.39 8.65 -3.99
C GLN A 90 10.06 7.66 -2.89
N TYR A 91 9.03 6.85 -3.06
CA TYR A 91 8.69 5.80 -2.11
C TYR A 91 9.07 4.45 -2.68
N ALA A 92 9.54 3.56 -1.82
CA ALA A 92 9.98 2.23 -2.24
C ALA A 92 9.40 1.18 -1.31
N VAL A 93 8.81 0.15 -1.88
CA VAL A 93 8.33 -1.01 -1.10
C VAL A 93 8.81 -2.29 -1.77
N LYS A 94 9.13 -3.27 -0.95
CA LYS A 94 9.53 -4.58 -1.47
C LYS A 94 8.32 -5.42 -1.80
N TYR A 95 8.46 -6.29 -2.79
CA TYR A 95 7.42 -7.24 -3.10
C TYR A 95 7.97 -8.67 -3.07
N ALA A 96 7.09 -9.65 -2.85
CA ALA A 96 7.48 -11.04 -2.84
C ALA A 96 7.67 -11.55 -4.27
N ARG A 97 8.75 -12.30 -4.51
CA ARG A 97 9.09 -12.84 -5.83
C ARG A 97 7.91 -13.53 -6.51
N ARG A 98 7.16 -14.33 -5.74
CA ARG A 98 6.03 -15.09 -6.29
C ARG A 98 4.88 -14.20 -6.78
N ARG A 99 4.87 -12.93 -6.39
CA ARG A 99 3.79 -11.99 -6.76
C ARG A 99 4.13 -11.15 -7.98
N TYR A 100 5.34 -11.27 -8.52
CA TYR A 100 5.80 -10.42 -9.61
C TYR A 100 4.87 -10.47 -10.82
N ARG A 101 4.51 -11.68 -11.26
CA ARG A 101 3.68 -11.84 -12.46
C ARG A 101 2.32 -11.15 -12.30
N GLU A 102 1.68 -11.34 -11.17
CA GLU A 102 0.37 -10.75 -10.92
C GLU A 102 0.47 -9.23 -10.82
N ILE A 103 1.49 -8.73 -10.11
CA ILE A 103 1.72 -7.29 -9.99
C ILE A 103 1.92 -6.68 -11.36
N ARG A 104 2.82 -7.27 -12.16
CA ARG A 104 3.15 -6.76 -13.49
C ARG A 104 1.92 -6.74 -14.40
N GLN A 105 1.16 -7.82 -14.41
CA GLN A 105 -0.04 -7.90 -15.26
C GLN A 105 -1.07 -6.83 -14.88
N LYS A 106 -1.34 -6.67 -13.61
CA LYS A 106 -2.31 -5.67 -13.14
C LYS A 106 -1.81 -4.26 -13.40
N TRP A 107 -0.54 -4.01 -13.16
CA TRP A 107 0.06 -2.69 -13.36
C TRP A 107 0.05 -2.28 -14.83
N LEU A 108 0.37 -3.19 -15.73
CA LEU A 108 0.39 -2.89 -17.16
C LEU A 108 -1.00 -2.63 -17.74
N LYS A 109 -2.05 -3.12 -17.11
CA LYS A 109 -3.43 -2.87 -17.55
C LYS A 109 -3.94 -1.50 -17.17
N GLN A 110 -3.29 -0.85 -16.21
CA GLN A 110 -3.70 0.46 -15.75
C GLN A 110 -3.19 1.52 -16.72
N GLY A 111 -4.02 2.50 -17.02
CA GLY A 111 -3.64 3.58 -17.92
C GLY A 111 -3.91 3.32 -19.40
N ASP A 112 -4.50 2.18 -19.73
CA ASP A 112 -4.91 1.89 -21.12
C ASP A 112 -6.28 2.45 -21.41
#